data_77f66656859796735d431d2a3bbcd4ac
#
_entry.id   77f66656859796735d431d2a3bbcd4ac
#
_cell.length_a   1.000
_cell.length_b   1.000
_cell.length_c   1.000
_cell.angle_alpha   90.00
_cell.angle_beta   90.00
_cell.angle_gamma   90.00
#
_symmetry.space_group_name_H-M   'P 1'
#
loop_
_entity.id
_entity.type
_entity.pdbx_description
1 polymer ?
#
loop_
_entity_poly.entity_id
_entity_poly.type
_entity_poly.pdbx_seq_one_letter_code
_entity_poly.pdbx_strand_id
1 'polypeptide(L)'
;MPKKSRKLLPIYYPIETMARELDARILFSLISSNRGRSVFIGHKSDIARYLIKGSAPSGFYIHKSIAEKQKNRFQKIKSSGHRVLVNDEEGLVYPSANYYNQSRVSKESMKNVEIFFCWGKKHASDVLPIFEGYEKKIVIAGHPRFDLLRSPYIGLIGGGKSRNKFKILVNTNFALYNPDKGRAVKILGREMQEGYNYKKMMARLFKEMIHKISDEFPLCDLVVRPHPSEDIGYWVREVGNLENLSVRREGSAIYELSSTDILIHNGCTTGIEARFMGVEVLSYEPLQPNKWNSGLPHLVSRSVETLDQVIESIRLKKEAELESCQEINEVIKFYIENASGDLSIHRMLQAIEGLENSREKVIAVPWFNKILRLAKKKVSLIRNPGVIPRSEYSLKKCPHLKLEQIEEKLSQYCSRDKDLKMPDVSEPWPRCFRINSIRENV
;
A
#
# COMPACT_ATOMS: atom_id res chain seq x y z
N MET A 1 32.22 -32.45 5.30
CA MET A 1 31.63 -31.98 4.03
C MET A 1 30.92 -30.68 4.30
N PRO A 2 31.22 -29.56 3.63
CA PRO A 2 30.48 -28.32 3.80
C PRO A 2 29.02 -28.54 3.40
N LYS A 3 28.09 -28.21 4.29
CA LYS A 3 26.65 -28.23 3.99
C LYS A 3 26.43 -27.28 2.79
N LYS A 4 26.10 -27.83 1.60
CA LYS A 4 25.66 -27.01 0.46
C LYS A 4 24.58 -26.05 0.98
N SER A 5 24.85 -24.77 0.97
CA SER A 5 23.87 -23.77 1.36
C SER A 5 22.61 -23.96 0.53
N ARG A 6 21.49 -24.25 1.19
CA ARG A 6 20.20 -24.49 0.53
C ARG A 6 19.79 -23.19 -0.16
N LYS A 7 19.75 -23.20 -1.49
CA LYS A 7 19.28 -22.04 -2.26
C LYS A 7 17.84 -21.73 -1.89
N LEU A 8 17.60 -20.56 -1.27
CA LEU A 8 16.27 -20.11 -0.87
C LEU A 8 15.38 -19.89 -2.11
N LEU A 9 14.09 -20.22 -1.98
CA LEU A 9 13.12 -19.97 -3.05
C LEU A 9 12.91 -18.48 -3.27
N PRO A 10 12.84 -17.98 -4.51
CA PRO A 10 12.61 -16.57 -4.79
C PRO A 10 11.19 -16.14 -4.42
N ILE A 11 11.01 -14.84 -4.20
CA ILE A 11 9.72 -14.22 -3.97
C ILE A 11 9.31 -13.41 -5.21
N TYR A 12 8.03 -13.49 -5.59
CA TYR A 12 7.39 -12.70 -6.63
C TYR A 12 6.39 -11.76 -5.98
N TYR A 13 6.71 -10.46 -5.94
CA TYR A 13 5.90 -9.48 -5.23
C TYR A 13 5.43 -8.37 -6.20
N PRO A 14 4.28 -8.56 -6.88
CA PRO A 14 3.80 -7.68 -7.93
C PRO A 14 3.36 -6.30 -7.44
N ILE A 15 3.32 -5.36 -8.38
CA ILE A 15 2.87 -3.98 -8.23
C ILE A 15 1.61 -3.78 -9.09
N GLU A 16 0.59 -3.10 -8.56
CA GLU A 16 -0.58 -2.63 -9.30
C GLU A 16 -0.69 -1.11 -9.32
N THR A 17 -0.40 -0.47 -8.19
CA THR A 17 -0.45 1.00 -8.05
C THR A 17 0.93 1.48 -7.62
N MET A 18 1.70 2.01 -8.57
CA MET A 18 3.11 2.36 -8.35
C MET A 18 3.30 3.36 -7.21
N ALA A 19 2.54 4.44 -7.21
CA ALA A 19 2.63 5.49 -6.19
C ALA A 19 2.40 5.00 -4.74
N ARG A 20 1.72 3.87 -4.58
CA ARG A 20 1.40 3.29 -3.26
C ARG A 20 2.29 2.12 -2.87
N GLU A 21 2.71 1.34 -3.86
CA GLU A 21 3.27 0.01 -3.60
C GLU A 21 4.77 -0.08 -3.87
N LEU A 22 5.33 0.75 -4.79
CA LEU A 22 6.70 0.60 -5.27
C LEU A 22 7.74 0.68 -4.15
N ASP A 23 7.70 1.73 -3.33
CA ASP A 23 8.70 1.96 -2.28
C ASP A 23 8.74 0.81 -1.27
N ALA A 24 7.56 0.33 -0.85
CA ALA A 24 7.46 -0.81 0.05
C ALA A 24 7.96 -2.11 -0.60
N ARG A 25 7.76 -2.32 -1.90
CA ARG A 25 8.28 -3.50 -2.63
C ARG A 25 9.80 -3.44 -2.77
N ILE A 26 10.36 -2.26 -3.01
CA ILE A 26 11.82 -2.08 -3.09
C ILE A 26 12.46 -2.34 -1.74
N LEU A 27 11.93 -1.75 -0.65
CA LEU A 27 12.45 -2.00 0.70
C LEU A 27 12.34 -3.49 1.09
N PHE A 28 11.19 -4.13 0.82
CA PHE A 28 11.02 -5.56 1.02
C PHE A 28 12.07 -6.36 0.25
N SER A 29 12.35 -5.98 -1.01
CA SER A 29 13.31 -6.66 -1.86
C SER A 29 14.74 -6.49 -1.35
N LEU A 30 15.10 -5.30 -0.88
CA LEU A 30 16.40 -5.00 -0.31
C LEU A 30 16.68 -5.84 0.93
N ILE A 31 15.76 -5.83 1.90
CA ILE A 31 15.91 -6.62 3.14
C ILE A 31 15.93 -8.12 2.83
N SER A 32 15.10 -8.59 1.88
CA SER A 32 15.09 -9.99 1.45
C SER A 32 16.39 -10.40 0.79
N SER A 33 16.96 -9.53 -0.07
CA SER A 33 18.22 -9.79 -0.77
C SER A 33 19.41 -9.94 0.22
N ASN A 34 19.42 -9.10 1.26
CA ASN A 34 20.39 -9.16 2.34
C ASN A 34 20.26 -10.42 3.22
N ARG A 35 19.08 -11.09 3.17
CA ARG A 35 18.87 -12.42 3.75
C ARG A 35 19.08 -13.57 2.75
N GLY A 36 19.78 -13.32 1.66
CA GLY A 36 20.11 -14.34 0.64
C GLY A 36 18.97 -14.74 -0.29
N ARG A 37 17.86 -13.97 -0.36
CA ARG A 37 16.67 -14.29 -1.12
C ARG A 37 16.42 -13.29 -2.25
N SER A 38 16.39 -13.77 -3.49
CA SER A 38 16.02 -12.92 -4.64
C SER A 38 14.54 -12.60 -4.67
N VAL A 39 14.20 -11.36 -5.05
CA VAL A 39 12.82 -10.89 -5.21
C VAL A 39 12.58 -10.38 -6.62
N PHE A 40 11.42 -10.72 -7.19
CA PHE A 40 10.99 -10.26 -8.49
C PHE A 40 9.83 -9.26 -8.31
N ILE A 41 9.98 -8.07 -8.86
CA ILE A 41 8.96 -7.02 -8.87
C ILE A 41 8.60 -6.63 -10.30
N GLY A 42 7.40 -6.14 -10.48
CA GLY A 42 6.87 -5.71 -11.78
C GLY A 42 5.34 -5.68 -11.75
N HIS A 43 4.72 -5.34 -12.87
CA HIS A 43 3.26 -5.26 -12.91
C HIS A 43 2.61 -6.64 -12.67
N LYS A 44 1.51 -6.67 -11.92
CA LYS A 44 0.80 -7.90 -11.51
C LYS A 44 0.44 -8.86 -12.66
N SER A 45 0.09 -8.32 -13.82
CA SER A 45 -0.29 -9.15 -14.98
C SER A 45 0.94 -9.78 -15.64
N ASP A 46 2.06 -9.07 -15.67
CA ASP A 46 3.30 -9.56 -16.28
C ASP A 46 3.89 -10.66 -15.41
N ILE A 47 4.03 -10.44 -14.09
CA ILE A 47 4.52 -11.47 -13.17
C ILE A 47 3.63 -12.71 -13.22
N ALA A 48 2.29 -12.57 -13.05
CA ALA A 48 1.39 -13.72 -13.07
C ALA A 48 1.49 -14.53 -14.37
N ARG A 49 1.68 -13.86 -15.51
CA ARG A 49 1.89 -14.53 -16.80
C ARG A 49 3.16 -15.37 -16.83
N TYR A 50 4.29 -14.83 -16.35
CA TYR A 50 5.55 -15.58 -16.30
C TYR A 50 5.46 -16.80 -15.39
N LEU A 51 4.78 -16.68 -14.25
CA LEU A 51 4.54 -17.79 -13.33
C LEU A 51 3.67 -18.87 -13.96
N ILE A 52 2.51 -18.52 -14.53
CA ILE A 52 1.55 -19.47 -15.12
C ILE A 52 2.14 -20.15 -16.36
N LYS A 53 2.92 -19.45 -17.19
CA LYS A 53 3.59 -20.04 -18.35
C LYS A 53 4.77 -20.95 -17.99
N GLY A 54 5.17 -21.01 -16.70
CA GLY A 54 6.27 -21.83 -16.25
C GLY A 54 7.65 -21.32 -16.66
N SER A 55 7.76 -20.07 -17.09
CA SER A 55 9.04 -19.43 -17.45
C SER A 55 9.87 -19.06 -16.20
N ALA A 56 9.21 -18.89 -15.06
CA ALA A 56 9.84 -18.49 -13.81
C ALA A 56 10.22 -19.69 -12.93
N PRO A 57 11.33 -19.64 -12.16
CA PRO A 57 11.65 -20.66 -11.18
C PRO A 57 10.57 -20.77 -10.10
N SER A 58 10.38 -21.95 -9.50
CA SER A 58 9.45 -22.14 -8.38
C SER A 58 9.78 -21.19 -7.24
N GLY A 59 8.76 -20.62 -6.61
CA GLY A 59 8.93 -19.62 -5.55
C GLY A 59 7.61 -19.23 -4.89
N PHE A 60 7.66 -18.21 -4.04
CA PHE A 60 6.52 -17.64 -3.36
C PHE A 60 5.94 -16.49 -4.16
N TYR A 61 4.64 -16.50 -4.38
CA TYR A 61 3.91 -15.42 -5.03
C TYR A 61 3.04 -14.70 -4.00
N ILE A 62 3.35 -13.45 -3.69
CA ILE A 62 2.58 -12.64 -2.75
C ILE A 62 1.54 -11.83 -3.53
N HIS A 63 0.26 -12.16 -3.35
CA HIS A 63 -0.83 -11.42 -3.98
C HIS A 63 -1.46 -10.40 -3.01
N LYS A 64 -2.06 -9.36 -3.55
CA LYS A 64 -2.62 -8.23 -2.81
C LYS A 64 -4.11 -8.36 -2.44
N SER A 65 -4.74 -9.48 -2.69
CA SER A 65 -6.18 -9.69 -2.43
C SER A 65 -6.52 -11.17 -2.44
N ILE A 66 -7.47 -11.58 -1.59
CA ILE A 66 -8.00 -12.96 -1.52
C ILE A 66 -9.44 -13.08 -2.03
N ALA A 67 -9.95 -12.07 -2.73
CA ALA A 67 -11.32 -12.08 -3.26
C ALA A 67 -11.58 -13.30 -4.18
N GLU A 68 -12.84 -13.73 -4.28
CA GLU A 68 -13.27 -14.93 -5.02
C GLU A 68 -12.74 -14.96 -6.46
N LYS A 69 -12.70 -13.83 -7.14
CA LYS A 69 -12.14 -13.69 -8.50
C LYS A 69 -10.67 -14.12 -8.65
N GLN A 70 -9.94 -14.30 -7.54
CA GLN A 70 -8.54 -14.74 -7.57
C GLN A 70 -8.40 -16.28 -7.53
N LYS A 71 -9.43 -17.03 -7.18
CA LYS A 71 -9.44 -18.47 -7.04
C LYS A 71 -8.74 -19.19 -8.21
N ASN A 72 -9.22 -18.94 -9.43
CA ASN A 72 -8.69 -19.59 -10.63
C ASN A 72 -7.23 -19.19 -10.93
N ARG A 73 -6.86 -17.94 -10.65
CA ARG A 73 -5.48 -17.46 -10.79
C ARG A 73 -4.56 -18.18 -9.81
N PHE A 74 -4.94 -18.28 -8.55
CA PHE A 74 -4.16 -18.96 -7.51
C PHE A 74 -3.99 -20.45 -7.83
N GLN A 75 -5.05 -21.10 -8.29
CA GLN A 75 -4.98 -22.50 -8.73
C GLN A 75 -3.97 -22.69 -9.87
N LYS A 76 -4.00 -21.83 -10.91
CA LYS A 76 -3.04 -21.88 -12.03
C LYS A 76 -1.60 -21.64 -11.57
N ILE A 77 -1.36 -20.67 -10.69
CA ILE A 77 -0.04 -20.36 -10.13
C ILE A 77 0.47 -21.55 -9.29
N LYS A 78 -0.38 -22.11 -8.43
CA LYS A 78 -0.04 -23.30 -7.62
C LYS A 78 0.27 -24.51 -8.50
N SER A 79 -0.55 -24.79 -9.51
CA SER A 79 -0.31 -25.87 -10.47
C SER A 79 0.97 -25.68 -11.28
N SER A 80 1.45 -24.45 -11.43
CA SER A 80 2.76 -24.15 -12.03
C SER A 80 3.92 -24.27 -11.03
N GLY A 81 3.69 -24.82 -9.82
CA GLY A 81 4.71 -25.12 -8.81
C GLY A 81 5.16 -23.91 -7.97
N HIS A 82 4.31 -22.90 -7.85
CA HIS A 82 4.53 -21.78 -6.94
C HIS A 82 3.65 -21.89 -5.70
N ARG A 83 4.08 -21.30 -4.59
CA ARG A 83 3.32 -21.19 -3.34
C ARG A 83 2.69 -19.82 -3.27
N VAL A 84 1.39 -19.74 -3.00
CA VAL A 84 0.65 -18.48 -2.98
C VAL A 84 0.55 -17.96 -1.56
N LEU A 85 0.95 -16.72 -1.37
CA LEU A 85 0.79 -15.95 -0.15
C LEU A 85 -0.08 -14.73 -0.46
N VAL A 86 -0.75 -14.17 0.54
CA VAL A 86 -1.56 -12.97 0.37
C VAL A 86 -1.23 -11.94 1.44
N ASN A 87 -1.02 -10.68 1.01
CA ASN A 87 -0.96 -9.50 1.84
C ASN A 87 -1.97 -8.50 1.27
N ASP A 88 -3.18 -8.40 1.85
CA ASP A 88 -4.25 -7.57 1.27
C ASP A 88 -3.99 -6.08 1.49
N GLU A 89 -3.90 -5.32 0.39
CA GLU A 89 -3.66 -3.88 0.39
C GLU A 89 -4.81 -3.05 0.99
N GLU A 90 -6.01 -3.62 1.10
CA GLU A 90 -7.21 -2.95 1.61
C GLU A 90 -7.65 -3.49 2.99
N GLY A 91 -6.80 -4.26 3.66
CA GLY A 91 -7.11 -4.88 4.95
C GLY A 91 -7.00 -3.95 6.17
N LEU A 92 -6.81 -2.64 5.98
CA LEU A 92 -6.68 -1.68 7.07
C LEU A 92 -7.93 -0.83 7.29
N VAL A 93 -8.52 -0.30 6.21
CA VAL A 93 -9.67 0.62 6.28
C VAL A 93 -10.81 0.10 5.42
N TYR A 94 -11.90 -0.22 6.06
CA TYR A 94 -13.15 -0.68 5.43
C TYR A 94 -14.35 -0.28 6.30
N PRO A 95 -15.55 -0.13 5.70
CA PRO A 95 -16.74 0.35 6.44
C PRO A 95 -17.15 -0.57 7.60
N SER A 96 -17.07 -1.88 7.41
CA SER A 96 -17.35 -2.89 8.44
C SER A 96 -16.69 -4.22 8.10
N ALA A 97 -16.50 -5.09 9.11
CA ALA A 97 -16.01 -6.46 8.91
C ALA A 97 -16.88 -7.25 7.93
N ASN A 98 -18.21 -7.11 8.03
CA ASN A 98 -19.15 -7.77 7.12
C ASN A 98 -18.96 -7.32 5.67
N TYR A 99 -18.87 -6.02 5.41
CA TYR A 99 -18.61 -5.48 4.08
C TYR A 99 -17.28 -5.97 3.50
N TYR A 100 -16.21 -5.93 4.31
CA TYR A 100 -14.89 -6.41 3.90
C TYR A 100 -14.93 -7.91 3.56
N ASN A 101 -15.51 -8.71 4.44
CA ASN A 101 -15.60 -10.15 4.26
C ASN A 101 -16.41 -10.53 3.01
N GLN A 102 -17.56 -9.92 2.79
CA GLN A 102 -18.39 -10.19 1.59
C GLN A 102 -17.72 -9.77 0.28
N SER A 103 -17.01 -8.65 0.28
CA SER A 103 -16.45 -8.07 -0.96
C SER A 103 -15.03 -8.54 -1.29
N ARG A 104 -14.24 -8.95 -0.29
CA ARG A 104 -12.79 -9.16 -0.45
C ARG A 104 -12.26 -10.49 0.07
N VAL A 105 -13.01 -11.20 0.91
CA VAL A 105 -12.55 -12.45 1.54
C VAL A 105 -13.25 -13.64 0.91
N SER A 106 -12.49 -14.68 0.57
CA SER A 106 -13.03 -15.91 -0.02
C SER A 106 -12.38 -17.15 0.59
N LYS A 107 -13.20 -17.99 1.25
CA LYS A 107 -12.78 -19.30 1.75
C LYS A 107 -12.32 -20.22 0.60
N GLU A 108 -12.91 -20.11 -0.57
CA GLU A 108 -12.53 -20.88 -1.75
C GLU A 108 -11.15 -20.47 -2.29
N SER A 109 -10.84 -19.18 -2.29
CA SER A 109 -9.50 -18.69 -2.65
C SER A 109 -8.45 -19.14 -1.63
N MET A 110 -8.82 -19.20 -0.33
CA MET A 110 -7.94 -19.62 0.78
C MET A 110 -7.45 -21.06 0.66
N LYS A 111 -8.19 -21.96 -0.01
CA LYS A 111 -7.76 -23.34 -0.31
C LYS A 111 -6.40 -23.40 -1.03
N ASN A 112 -6.09 -22.37 -1.83
CA ASN A 112 -4.86 -22.29 -2.62
C ASN A 112 -3.78 -21.41 -1.99
N VAL A 113 -4.04 -20.81 -0.84
CA VAL A 113 -3.12 -19.90 -0.15
C VAL A 113 -2.41 -20.64 0.99
N GLU A 114 -1.12 -20.38 1.17
CA GLU A 114 -0.30 -20.95 2.26
C GLU A 114 -0.32 -20.04 3.49
N ILE A 115 -0.20 -18.71 3.28
CA ILE A 115 -0.26 -17.71 4.35
C ILE A 115 -1.12 -16.53 3.88
N PHE A 116 -1.98 -16.07 4.77
CA PHE A 116 -2.67 -14.79 4.69
C PHE A 116 -2.11 -13.85 5.77
N PHE A 117 -1.42 -12.79 5.34
CA PHE A 117 -0.85 -11.79 6.23
C PHE A 117 -1.89 -10.75 6.61
N CYS A 118 -2.13 -10.60 7.91
CA CYS A 118 -3.01 -9.59 8.47
C CYS A 118 -2.23 -8.35 8.91
N TRP A 119 -2.86 -7.19 8.76
CA TRP A 119 -2.32 -5.89 9.15
C TRP A 119 -2.10 -5.76 10.66
N GLY A 120 -3.03 -6.28 11.45
CA GLY A 120 -3.02 -6.29 12.90
C GLY A 120 -4.04 -7.23 13.47
N LYS A 121 -4.20 -7.19 14.78
CA LYS A 121 -5.15 -8.04 15.52
C LYS A 121 -6.59 -7.82 15.06
N LYS A 122 -6.98 -6.56 14.77
CA LYS A 122 -8.33 -6.23 14.25
C LYS A 122 -8.61 -6.95 12.94
N HIS A 123 -7.71 -6.86 11.97
CA HIS A 123 -7.88 -7.51 10.68
C HIS A 123 -7.96 -9.03 10.82
N ALA A 124 -7.12 -9.63 11.68
CA ALA A 124 -7.17 -11.06 11.96
C ALA A 124 -8.50 -11.47 12.57
N SER A 125 -9.00 -10.77 13.59
CA SER A 125 -10.28 -11.06 14.22
C SER A 125 -11.46 -10.96 13.25
N ASP A 126 -11.43 -10.04 12.30
CA ASP A 126 -12.50 -9.85 11.31
C ASP A 126 -12.57 -10.97 10.27
N VAL A 127 -11.43 -11.55 9.88
CA VAL A 127 -11.37 -12.58 8.82
C VAL A 127 -11.44 -14.01 9.38
N LEU A 128 -11.08 -14.23 10.65
CA LEU A 128 -11.08 -15.55 11.28
C LEU A 128 -12.40 -16.31 11.13
N PRO A 129 -13.59 -15.71 11.31
CA PRO A 129 -14.86 -16.42 11.16
C PRO A 129 -15.07 -16.98 9.74
N ILE A 130 -14.54 -16.32 8.72
CA ILE A 130 -14.64 -16.79 7.32
C ILE A 130 -13.60 -17.88 7.04
N PHE A 131 -12.45 -17.84 7.72
CA PHE A 131 -11.34 -18.75 7.53
C PHE A 131 -11.30 -19.89 8.53
N GLU A 132 -12.46 -20.22 9.12
CA GLU A 132 -12.61 -21.42 9.97
C GLU A 132 -12.01 -22.67 9.30
N GLY A 133 -11.10 -23.35 10.02
CA GLY A 133 -10.30 -24.47 9.53
C GLY A 133 -9.02 -24.07 8.79
N TYR A 134 -8.73 -22.78 8.68
CA TYR A 134 -7.49 -22.25 8.07
C TYR A 134 -6.72 -21.31 9.02
N GLU A 135 -6.99 -21.35 10.33
CA GLU A 135 -6.42 -20.42 11.32
C GLU A 135 -4.89 -20.42 11.29
N LYS A 136 -4.28 -21.60 11.12
CA LYS A 136 -2.81 -21.77 11.02
C LYS A 136 -2.18 -21.05 9.83
N LYS A 137 -2.97 -20.65 8.84
CA LYS A 137 -2.50 -19.90 7.68
C LYS A 137 -2.56 -18.38 7.90
N ILE A 138 -3.15 -17.92 9.01
CA ILE A 138 -3.27 -16.50 9.32
C ILE A 138 -2.07 -16.07 10.14
N VAL A 139 -1.35 -15.06 9.63
CA VAL A 139 -0.17 -14.50 10.30
C VAL A 139 -0.36 -12.99 10.46
N ILE A 140 -0.31 -12.51 11.69
CA ILE A 140 -0.33 -11.08 11.98
C ILE A 140 1.08 -10.55 11.77
N ALA A 141 1.30 -9.83 10.67
CA ALA A 141 2.62 -9.36 10.27
C ALA A 141 2.72 -7.83 10.16
N GLY A 142 1.60 -7.14 10.10
CA GLY A 142 1.59 -5.75 9.68
C GLY A 142 1.64 -5.61 8.16
N HIS A 143 2.09 -4.45 7.69
CA HIS A 143 2.20 -4.20 6.25
C HIS A 143 3.47 -3.41 5.90
N PRO A 144 4.25 -3.82 4.88
CA PRO A 144 5.52 -3.19 4.50
C PRO A 144 5.46 -1.68 4.21
N ARG A 145 4.29 -1.16 3.83
CA ARG A 145 4.10 0.30 3.65
C ARG A 145 4.34 1.09 4.93
N PHE A 146 4.02 0.51 6.09
CA PHE A 146 4.22 1.16 7.38
C PHE A 146 5.65 1.00 7.90
N ASP A 147 6.43 0.07 7.40
CA ASP A 147 7.86 0.01 7.66
C ASP A 147 8.60 1.24 7.12
N LEU A 148 8.13 1.77 5.97
CA LEU A 148 8.67 3.02 5.39
C LEU A 148 8.48 4.25 6.30
N LEU A 149 7.48 4.24 7.17
CA LEU A 149 7.16 5.34 8.08
C LEU A 149 7.94 5.27 9.40
N ARG A 150 8.87 4.33 9.53
CA ARG A 150 9.68 4.09 10.74
C ARG A 150 11.15 4.38 10.49
N SER A 151 11.87 4.68 11.58
CA SER A 151 13.32 4.73 11.54
C SER A 151 13.91 3.37 11.10
N PRO A 152 14.98 3.35 10.26
CA PRO A 152 15.70 4.50 9.71
C PRO A 152 15.08 5.06 8.41
N TYR A 153 13.98 4.47 7.89
CA TYR A 153 13.48 4.72 6.54
C TYR A 153 12.64 5.98 6.39
N ILE A 154 12.00 6.46 7.46
CA ILE A 154 11.16 7.67 7.45
C ILE A 154 11.89 8.91 6.93
N GLY A 155 13.18 9.03 7.20
CA GLY A 155 14.01 10.15 6.74
C GLY A 155 14.33 10.15 5.23
N LEU A 156 14.04 9.04 4.53
CA LEU A 156 14.22 8.94 3.07
C LEU A 156 13.02 9.44 2.27
N ILE A 157 11.87 9.46 2.93
CA ILE A 157 10.60 9.80 2.31
C ILE A 157 10.40 11.31 2.27
N GLY A 158 11.23 12.08 2.96
CA GLY A 158 11.18 13.53 2.96
C GLY A 158 12.55 14.13 2.71
N GLY A 159 12.72 14.82 1.60
CA GLY A 159 13.78 15.80 1.49
C GLY A 159 13.72 16.69 2.73
N GLY A 160 14.84 16.78 3.47
CA GLY A 160 14.93 17.34 4.82
C GLY A 160 14.05 18.56 5.07
N LYS A 161 13.54 18.68 6.28
CA LYS A 161 12.76 19.83 6.75
C LYS A 161 13.58 21.14 6.70
N SER A 162 13.94 21.61 5.50
CA SER A 162 14.32 23.00 5.31
C SER A 162 13.06 23.75 4.89
N ARG A 163 12.34 24.33 5.84
CA ARG A 163 11.11 25.06 5.53
C ARG A 163 11.04 26.39 6.24
N ASN A 164 10.78 27.37 5.39
CA ASN A 164 10.49 28.72 5.83
C ASN A 164 8.99 28.98 6.09
N LYS A 165 8.10 28.00 5.80
CA LYS A 165 6.65 28.18 5.92
C LYS A 165 5.96 26.99 6.59
N PHE A 166 4.99 27.28 7.47
CA PHE A 166 4.09 26.29 8.05
C PHE A 166 3.21 25.68 6.95
N LYS A 167 3.09 24.35 6.89
CA LYS A 167 2.40 23.66 5.81
C LYS A 167 1.14 22.95 6.28
N ILE A 168 0.04 23.29 5.63
CA ILE A 168 -1.28 22.71 5.84
C ILE A 168 -1.63 21.85 4.65
N LEU A 169 -1.88 20.55 4.87
CA LEU A 169 -2.30 19.62 3.83
C LEU A 169 -3.78 19.28 4.01
N VAL A 170 -4.56 19.46 2.95
CA VAL A 170 -5.99 19.08 2.91
C VAL A 170 -6.14 17.90 1.94
N ASN A 171 -6.42 16.71 2.47
CA ASN A 171 -6.73 15.55 1.66
C ASN A 171 -8.24 15.38 1.50
N THR A 172 -8.70 15.26 0.25
CA THR A 172 -10.11 15.05 -0.06
C THR A 172 -10.40 13.58 -0.39
N ASN A 173 -11.67 13.17 -0.24
CA ASN A 173 -12.16 11.83 -0.57
C ASN A 173 -13.62 11.89 -1.04
N PHE A 174 -13.84 12.57 -2.17
CA PHE A 174 -15.17 12.85 -2.71
C PHE A 174 -15.44 12.19 -4.07
N ALA A 175 -14.71 11.09 -4.39
CA ALA A 175 -14.80 10.42 -5.70
C ALA A 175 -16.21 9.92 -6.08
N LEU A 176 -17.13 9.75 -5.11
CA LEU A 176 -18.54 9.43 -5.40
C LEU A 176 -19.27 10.62 -6.03
N TYR A 177 -18.93 11.86 -5.62
CA TYR A 177 -19.48 13.11 -6.15
C TYR A 177 -18.67 13.66 -7.31
N ASN A 178 -17.35 13.66 -7.18
CA ASN A 178 -16.38 14.20 -8.14
C ASN A 178 -15.45 13.09 -8.68
N PRO A 179 -15.95 12.16 -9.50
CA PRO A 179 -15.12 11.07 -10.04
C PRO A 179 -14.12 11.57 -11.08
N ASP A 180 -12.94 10.94 -11.14
CA ASP A 180 -11.94 11.20 -12.19
C ASP A 180 -12.53 10.99 -13.59
N LYS A 181 -12.10 11.82 -14.56
CA LYS A 181 -12.56 11.77 -15.95
C LYS A 181 -12.41 10.37 -16.52
N GLY A 182 -13.49 9.83 -17.09
CA GLY A 182 -13.57 8.47 -17.61
C GLY A 182 -14.06 7.41 -16.60
N ARG A 183 -14.35 7.78 -15.34
CA ARG A 183 -14.97 6.90 -14.35
C ARG A 183 -16.43 7.30 -14.10
N ALA A 184 -17.34 6.81 -14.95
CA ALA A 184 -18.75 6.99 -14.70
C ALA A 184 -19.17 6.24 -13.42
N VAL A 185 -19.68 6.96 -12.43
CA VAL A 185 -20.30 6.39 -11.23
C VAL A 185 -21.81 6.32 -11.51
N LYS A 186 -22.33 5.11 -11.69
CA LYS A 186 -23.79 4.92 -11.75
C LYS A 186 -24.31 4.88 -10.32
N ILE A 187 -25.17 5.81 -9.98
CA ILE A 187 -25.85 5.82 -8.68
C ILE A 187 -27.01 4.84 -8.75
N LEU A 188 -26.90 3.77 -7.96
CA LEU A 188 -27.88 2.69 -7.90
C LEU A 188 -28.47 2.62 -6.48
N GLY A 189 -29.78 2.87 -6.38
CA GLY A 189 -30.51 2.76 -5.13
C GLY A 189 -30.37 3.98 -4.18
N ARG A 190 -31.25 3.97 -3.15
CA ARG A 190 -31.41 5.09 -2.20
C ARG A 190 -30.16 5.39 -1.39
N GLU A 191 -29.53 4.34 -0.87
CA GLU A 191 -28.32 4.50 -0.02
C GLU A 191 -27.17 5.17 -0.76
N MET A 192 -26.95 4.77 -2.03
CA MET A 192 -25.89 5.38 -2.84
C MET A 192 -26.21 6.83 -3.21
N GLN A 193 -27.49 7.18 -3.38
CA GLN A 193 -27.94 8.56 -3.60
C GLN A 193 -27.72 9.41 -2.33
N GLU A 194 -28.03 8.87 -1.16
CA GLU A 194 -27.74 9.55 0.12
C GLU A 194 -26.24 9.80 0.29
N GLY A 195 -25.41 8.80 0.01
CA GLY A 195 -23.94 8.93 0.04
C GLY A 195 -23.41 9.97 -0.95
N TYR A 196 -23.98 10.04 -2.16
CA TYR A 196 -23.65 11.08 -3.13
C TYR A 196 -23.98 12.47 -2.61
N ASN A 197 -25.19 12.67 -2.08
CA ASN A 197 -25.63 13.96 -1.51
C ASN A 197 -24.75 14.37 -0.32
N TYR A 198 -24.42 13.42 0.56
CA TYR A 198 -23.48 13.64 1.66
C TYR A 198 -22.11 14.10 1.16
N LYS A 199 -21.52 13.39 0.19
CA LYS A 199 -20.21 13.74 -0.37
C LYS A 199 -20.23 15.09 -1.11
N LYS A 200 -21.33 15.43 -1.76
CA LYS A 200 -21.54 16.72 -2.42
C LYS A 200 -21.55 17.87 -1.39
N MET A 201 -22.29 17.70 -0.29
CA MET A 201 -22.34 18.70 0.78
C MET A 201 -21.00 18.86 1.48
N MET A 202 -20.33 17.74 1.79
CA MET A 202 -18.99 17.76 2.39
C MET A 202 -17.96 18.46 1.48
N ALA A 203 -18.00 18.22 0.16
CA ALA A 203 -17.10 18.90 -0.78
C ALA A 203 -17.29 20.42 -0.76
N ARG A 204 -18.55 20.90 -0.64
CA ARG A 204 -18.85 22.32 -0.47
C ARG A 204 -18.27 22.89 0.83
N LEU A 205 -18.48 22.20 1.95
CA LEU A 205 -17.95 22.62 3.25
C LEU A 205 -16.42 22.60 3.29
N PHE A 206 -15.77 21.64 2.60
CA PHE A 206 -14.33 21.63 2.43
C PHE A 206 -13.83 22.82 1.60
N LYS A 207 -14.55 23.19 0.55
CA LYS A 207 -14.23 24.40 -0.22
C LYS A 207 -14.28 25.65 0.68
N GLU A 208 -15.37 25.84 1.45
CA GLU A 208 -15.52 26.93 2.39
C GLU A 208 -14.38 26.95 3.43
N MET A 209 -14.02 25.79 3.98
CA MET A 209 -12.88 25.62 4.89
C MET A 209 -11.55 26.02 4.25
N ILE A 210 -11.28 25.59 3.02
CA ILE A 210 -10.03 25.89 2.29
C ILE A 210 -9.87 27.40 2.09
N HIS A 211 -10.94 28.10 1.67
CA HIS A 211 -10.92 29.55 1.54
C HIS A 211 -10.66 30.24 2.89
N LYS A 212 -11.36 29.84 3.94
CA LYS A 212 -11.18 30.40 5.30
C LYS A 212 -9.77 30.19 5.81
N ILE A 213 -9.17 29.00 5.61
CA ILE A 213 -7.77 28.73 5.99
C ILE A 213 -6.82 29.63 5.20
N SER A 214 -7.03 29.80 3.89
CA SER A 214 -6.20 30.66 3.06
C SER A 214 -6.21 32.11 3.54
N ASP A 215 -7.38 32.63 3.88
CA ASP A 215 -7.56 34.00 4.36
C ASP A 215 -6.94 34.23 5.75
N GLU A 216 -7.12 33.30 6.68
CA GLU A 216 -6.62 33.41 8.06
C GLU A 216 -5.10 33.14 8.16
N PHE A 217 -4.54 32.34 7.23
CA PHE A 217 -3.12 31.97 7.27
C PHE A 217 -2.40 32.23 5.94
N PRO A 218 -2.35 33.51 5.47
CA PRO A 218 -1.81 33.84 4.14
C PRO A 218 -0.32 33.50 3.97
N LEU A 219 0.43 33.39 5.07
CA LEU A 219 1.86 33.03 5.05
C LEU A 219 2.14 31.54 5.10
N CYS A 220 1.11 30.68 5.25
CA CYS A 220 1.25 29.24 5.24
C CYS A 220 1.28 28.68 3.81
N ASP A 221 1.91 27.51 3.62
CA ASP A 221 1.82 26.71 2.38
C ASP A 221 0.59 25.80 2.50
N LEU A 222 -0.50 26.15 1.81
CA LEU A 222 -1.75 25.39 1.79
C LEU A 222 -1.78 24.49 0.56
N VAL A 223 -1.87 23.19 0.79
CA VAL A 223 -1.91 22.18 -0.29
C VAL A 223 -3.21 21.41 -0.25
N VAL A 224 -3.97 21.42 -1.34
CA VAL A 224 -5.10 20.50 -1.55
C VAL A 224 -4.64 19.32 -2.37
N ARG A 225 -4.79 18.12 -1.82
CA ARG A 225 -4.43 16.86 -2.47
C ARG A 225 -5.66 15.99 -2.68
N PRO A 226 -6.29 16.02 -3.88
CA PRO A 226 -7.43 15.19 -4.19
C PRO A 226 -7.08 13.70 -4.23
N HIS A 227 -8.03 12.85 -3.81
CA HIS A 227 -7.88 11.39 -3.92
C HIS A 227 -7.63 10.98 -5.39
N PRO A 228 -6.79 9.95 -5.66
CA PRO A 228 -6.50 9.50 -7.04
C PRO A 228 -7.72 9.14 -7.90
N SER A 229 -8.88 8.95 -7.29
CA SER A 229 -10.16 8.67 -7.99
C SER A 229 -11.00 9.91 -8.21
N GLU A 230 -10.54 11.12 -7.84
CA GLU A 230 -11.23 12.39 -8.05
C GLU A 230 -10.72 13.12 -9.30
N ASP A 231 -11.58 13.96 -9.92
CA ASP A 231 -11.15 14.94 -10.92
C ASP A 231 -10.42 16.09 -10.23
N ILE A 232 -9.12 16.19 -10.43
CA ILE A 232 -8.31 17.29 -9.89
C ILE A 232 -8.74 18.66 -10.44
N GLY A 233 -9.21 18.69 -11.70
CA GLY A 233 -9.67 19.92 -12.34
C GLY A 233 -10.89 20.53 -11.65
N TYR A 234 -11.72 19.73 -10.98
CA TYR A 234 -12.79 20.24 -10.14
C TYR A 234 -12.22 21.14 -9.03
N TRP A 235 -11.26 20.63 -8.26
CA TRP A 235 -10.66 21.39 -7.15
C TRP A 235 -9.93 22.63 -7.63
N VAL A 236 -9.19 22.57 -8.74
CA VAL A 236 -8.54 23.75 -9.32
C VAL A 236 -9.57 24.86 -9.63
N ARG A 237 -10.73 24.51 -10.17
CA ARG A 237 -11.80 25.48 -10.46
C ARG A 237 -12.48 26.01 -9.19
N GLU A 238 -12.73 25.12 -8.21
CA GLU A 238 -13.51 25.45 -7.03
C GLU A 238 -12.77 26.29 -6.01
N VAL A 239 -11.44 26.09 -5.87
CA VAL A 239 -10.63 26.87 -4.92
C VAL A 239 -10.03 28.14 -5.53
N GLY A 240 -10.05 28.26 -6.87
CA GLY A 240 -9.56 29.45 -7.58
C GLY A 240 -8.04 29.66 -7.45
N ASN A 241 -7.61 30.86 -7.78
CA ASN A 241 -6.21 31.29 -7.69
C ASN A 241 -5.97 32.01 -6.34
N LEU A 242 -5.62 31.26 -5.32
CA LEU A 242 -5.18 31.79 -4.03
C LEU A 242 -3.65 31.71 -3.99
N GLU A 243 -2.98 32.81 -3.57
CA GLU A 243 -1.52 32.95 -3.65
C GLU A 243 -0.75 31.91 -2.83
N ASN A 244 -1.31 31.52 -1.67
CA ASN A 244 -0.70 30.56 -0.75
C ASN A 244 -1.19 29.11 -0.95
N LEU A 245 -2.00 28.83 -2.00
CA LEU A 245 -2.62 27.53 -2.21
C LEU A 245 -2.11 26.86 -3.49
N SER A 246 -1.89 25.55 -3.41
CA SER A 246 -1.65 24.69 -4.57
C SER A 246 -2.54 23.45 -4.54
N VAL A 247 -3.06 23.06 -5.73
CA VAL A 247 -3.81 21.80 -5.90
C VAL A 247 -2.92 20.83 -6.66
N ARG A 248 -2.48 19.75 -6.01
CA ARG A 248 -1.57 18.77 -6.62
C ARG A 248 -1.74 17.37 -6.03
N ARG A 249 -1.35 16.32 -6.77
CA ARG A 249 -1.37 14.93 -6.31
C ARG A 249 -0.22 14.07 -6.88
N GLU A 250 0.84 14.70 -7.33
CA GLU A 250 2.01 14.00 -7.86
C GLU A 250 2.71 13.20 -6.77
N GLY A 251 3.28 12.06 -7.15
CA GLY A 251 4.04 11.19 -6.26
C GLY A 251 3.22 10.51 -5.16
N SER A 252 3.92 9.88 -4.22
CA SER A 252 3.32 9.26 -3.03
C SER A 252 2.85 10.31 -2.03
N ALA A 253 1.71 10.07 -1.38
CA ALA A 253 1.21 10.93 -0.29
C ALA A 253 2.21 11.06 0.86
N ILE A 254 3.01 10.02 1.09
CA ILE A 254 4.02 10.00 2.16
C ILE A 254 5.08 11.09 1.98
N TYR A 255 5.48 11.39 0.72
CA TYR A 255 6.41 12.49 0.45
C TYR A 255 5.82 13.86 0.82
N GLU A 256 4.53 14.06 0.57
CA GLU A 256 3.84 15.29 0.96
C GLU A 256 3.76 15.41 2.50
N LEU A 257 3.41 14.29 3.18
CA LEU A 257 3.30 14.23 4.64
C LEU A 257 4.63 14.54 5.36
N SER A 258 5.75 14.09 4.82
CA SER A 258 7.06 14.31 5.46
C SER A 258 7.39 15.79 5.63
N SER A 259 6.70 16.62 4.87
CA SER A 259 6.83 18.06 4.86
C SER A 259 5.58 18.77 5.40
N THR A 260 4.62 18.09 5.99
CA THR A 260 3.36 18.62 6.50
C THR A 260 3.43 18.85 8.01
N ASP A 261 2.89 19.97 8.50
CA ASP A 261 2.77 20.26 9.93
C ASP A 261 1.40 19.82 10.47
N ILE A 262 0.35 20.00 9.65
CA ILE A 262 -1.01 19.57 9.98
C ILE A 262 -1.71 19.03 8.73
N LEU A 263 -2.38 17.88 8.89
CA LEU A 263 -3.23 17.27 7.86
C LEU A 263 -4.70 17.41 8.25
N ILE A 264 -5.54 17.84 7.31
CA ILE A 264 -7.00 17.85 7.43
C ILE A 264 -7.61 16.88 6.43
N HIS A 265 -8.53 16.02 6.86
CA HIS A 265 -9.17 15.04 6.00
C HIS A 265 -10.62 14.72 6.40
N ASN A 266 -11.30 13.88 5.59
CA ASN A 266 -12.65 13.35 5.84
C ASN A 266 -12.70 11.82 5.67
N GLY A 267 -11.83 11.08 6.39
CA GLY A 267 -11.80 9.61 6.34
C GLY A 267 -10.86 9.01 5.30
N CYS A 268 -9.64 9.54 5.19
CA CYS A 268 -8.60 9.04 4.30
C CYS A 268 -7.56 8.19 5.06
N THR A 269 -7.08 7.10 4.45
CA THR A 269 -5.96 6.30 5.00
C THR A 269 -4.70 7.10 5.23
N THR A 270 -4.50 8.19 4.49
CA THR A 270 -3.37 9.11 4.67
C THR A 270 -3.37 9.76 6.06
N GLY A 271 -4.53 9.91 6.72
CA GLY A 271 -4.61 10.35 8.12
C GLY A 271 -3.88 9.42 9.07
N ILE A 272 -3.97 8.09 8.84
CA ILE A 272 -3.27 7.09 9.64
C ILE A 272 -1.76 7.18 9.38
N GLU A 273 -1.35 7.30 8.11
CA GLU A 273 0.05 7.47 7.73
C GLU A 273 0.64 8.75 8.34
N ALA A 274 -0.08 9.87 8.27
CA ALA A 274 0.29 11.15 8.88
C ALA A 274 0.51 11.03 10.39
N ARG A 275 -0.46 10.43 11.07
CA ARG A 275 -0.37 10.22 12.52
C ARG A 275 0.82 9.36 12.92
N PHE A 276 1.09 8.33 12.13
CA PHE A 276 2.25 7.46 12.31
C PHE A 276 3.58 8.23 12.17
N MET A 277 3.60 9.24 11.31
CA MET A 277 4.77 10.11 11.09
C MET A 277 4.86 11.27 12.10
N GLY A 278 3.95 11.34 13.08
CA GLY A 278 3.92 12.44 14.07
C GLY A 278 3.36 13.76 13.54
N VAL A 279 2.69 13.73 12.38
CA VAL A 279 1.94 14.88 11.86
C VAL A 279 0.64 15.04 12.65
N GLU A 280 0.27 16.27 12.99
CA GLU A 280 -1.05 16.52 13.58
C GLU A 280 -2.15 16.29 12.54
N VAL A 281 -3.24 15.60 12.96
CA VAL A 281 -4.28 15.17 12.03
C VAL A 281 -5.65 15.59 12.54
N LEU A 282 -6.36 16.38 11.73
CA LEU A 282 -7.75 16.77 11.96
C LEU A 282 -8.68 15.99 11.05
N SER A 283 -9.74 15.43 11.64
CA SER A 283 -10.90 14.90 10.91
C SER A 283 -12.00 15.94 10.92
N TYR A 284 -12.22 16.61 9.79
CA TYR A 284 -13.27 17.63 9.68
C TYR A 284 -14.63 16.97 9.40
N GLU A 285 -15.54 17.05 10.39
CA GLU A 285 -16.81 16.31 10.44
C GLU A 285 -18.02 17.25 10.68
N PRO A 286 -18.27 18.23 9.79
CA PRO A 286 -19.31 19.25 9.99
C PRO A 286 -20.74 18.73 9.82
N LEU A 287 -20.94 17.49 9.38
CA LEU A 287 -22.25 16.88 9.14
C LEU A 287 -22.48 15.69 10.06
N GLN A 288 -23.53 15.74 10.85
CA GLN A 288 -23.95 14.70 11.77
C GLN A 288 -25.36 14.16 11.41
N PRO A 289 -25.71 12.89 11.64
CA PRO A 289 -24.82 11.78 12.04
C PRO A 289 -23.94 11.31 10.90
N ASN A 290 -22.70 10.93 11.23
CA ASN A 290 -21.67 10.62 10.24
C ASN A 290 -21.59 9.13 9.90
N LYS A 291 -22.65 8.55 9.34
CA LYS A 291 -22.70 7.13 8.94
C LYS A 291 -21.78 6.76 7.77
N TRP A 292 -21.19 7.77 7.10
CA TRP A 292 -20.35 7.60 5.91
C TRP A 292 -18.85 7.70 6.23
N ASN A 293 -18.50 7.95 7.48
CA ASN A 293 -17.11 8.01 7.90
C ASN A 293 -16.52 6.60 8.07
N SER A 294 -15.32 6.42 7.59
CA SER A 294 -14.55 5.19 7.78
C SER A 294 -13.84 5.21 9.14
N GLY A 295 -14.13 4.21 10.00
CA GLY A 295 -13.73 4.14 11.40
C GLY A 295 -12.31 4.57 11.74
N LEU A 296 -11.28 3.80 11.36
CA LEU A 296 -9.92 4.02 11.84
C LEU A 296 -9.33 5.41 11.53
N PRO A 297 -9.47 6.02 10.34
CA PRO A 297 -8.93 7.36 10.10
C PRO A 297 -9.48 8.41 11.07
N HIS A 298 -10.75 8.31 11.45
CA HIS A 298 -11.36 9.22 12.43
C HIS A 298 -10.88 8.93 13.86
N LEU A 299 -10.80 7.64 14.24
CA LEU A 299 -10.32 7.24 15.57
C LEU A 299 -8.90 7.69 15.90
N VAL A 300 -8.05 7.88 14.89
CA VAL A 300 -6.65 8.30 15.06
C VAL A 300 -6.43 9.79 14.82
N SER A 301 -7.51 10.55 14.62
CA SER A 301 -7.48 11.99 14.32
C SER A 301 -8.20 12.78 15.41
N ARG A 302 -7.85 14.04 15.57
CA ARG A 302 -8.64 14.98 16.34
C ARG A 302 -9.90 15.33 15.55
N SER A 303 -11.08 15.00 16.07
CA SER A 303 -12.35 15.39 15.47
C SER A 303 -12.61 16.87 15.66
N VAL A 304 -13.00 17.56 14.59
CA VAL A 304 -13.40 18.96 14.54
C VAL A 304 -14.67 19.10 13.71
N GLU A 305 -15.69 19.76 14.27
CA GLU A 305 -17.02 19.83 13.66
C GLU A 305 -17.32 21.20 13.04
N THR A 306 -16.59 22.24 13.45
CA THR A 306 -16.82 23.61 12.97
C THR A 306 -15.57 24.21 12.34
N LEU A 307 -15.75 25.23 11.50
CA LEU A 307 -14.64 25.99 10.91
C LEU A 307 -13.78 26.66 11.99
N ASP A 308 -14.38 27.19 13.04
CA ASP A 308 -13.66 27.83 14.13
C ASP A 308 -12.74 26.85 14.86
N GLN A 309 -13.20 25.61 15.08
CA GLN A 309 -12.37 24.55 15.67
C GLN A 309 -11.19 24.17 14.74
N VAL A 310 -11.39 24.19 13.42
CA VAL A 310 -10.29 23.98 12.45
C VAL A 310 -9.26 25.10 12.56
N ILE A 311 -9.70 26.36 12.51
CA ILE A 311 -8.83 27.54 12.58
C ILE A 311 -8.05 27.57 13.89
N GLU A 312 -8.73 27.34 15.02
CA GLU A 312 -8.11 27.28 16.33
C GLU A 312 -7.08 26.15 16.45
N SER A 313 -7.39 24.94 15.95
CA SER A 313 -6.44 23.84 15.95
C SER A 313 -5.18 24.15 15.14
N ILE A 314 -5.31 24.86 14.01
CA ILE A 314 -4.16 25.30 13.20
C ILE A 314 -3.33 26.33 13.98
N ARG A 315 -3.98 27.29 14.66
CA ARG A 315 -3.32 28.33 15.46
C ARG A 315 -2.51 27.71 16.60
N LEU A 316 -3.15 26.87 17.42
CA LEU A 316 -2.50 26.15 18.52
C LEU A 316 -1.33 25.28 18.04
N LYS A 317 -1.49 24.59 16.90
CA LYS A 317 -0.38 23.79 16.34
C LYS A 317 0.79 24.65 15.88
N LYS A 318 0.51 25.83 15.32
CA LYS A 318 1.53 26.76 14.85
C LYS A 318 2.30 27.38 16.02
N GLU A 319 1.63 27.62 17.15
CA GLU A 319 2.18 28.13 18.40
C GLU A 319 2.83 27.05 19.28
N ALA A 320 2.82 25.77 18.81
CA ALA A 320 3.30 24.59 19.53
C ALA A 320 2.58 24.29 20.86
N GLU A 321 1.37 24.82 21.06
CA GLU A 321 0.54 24.63 22.26
C GLU A 321 -0.41 23.43 22.17
N LEU A 322 -0.51 22.80 20.98
CA LEU A 322 -1.41 21.67 20.77
C LEU A 322 -0.82 20.40 21.37
N GLU A 323 -1.45 19.88 22.41
CA GLU A 323 -1.06 18.61 23.04
C GLU A 323 -1.27 17.42 22.10
N SER A 324 -0.28 16.52 22.07
CA SER A 324 -0.37 15.29 21.29
C SER A 324 -1.30 14.26 21.96
N CYS A 325 -2.21 13.66 21.20
CA CYS A 325 -3.07 12.57 21.69
C CYS A 325 -2.27 11.28 21.94
N GLN A 326 -2.01 10.93 23.20
CA GLN A 326 -1.28 9.70 23.57
C GLN A 326 -2.12 8.41 23.40
N GLU A 327 -3.44 8.46 23.65
CA GLU A 327 -4.35 7.31 23.59
C GLU A 327 -4.44 6.68 22.17
N ILE A 328 -4.17 7.45 21.14
CA ILE A 328 -4.21 7.00 19.74
C ILE A 328 -3.21 5.88 19.45
N ASN A 329 -2.10 5.81 20.18
CA ASN A 329 -1.05 4.82 19.94
C ASN A 329 -1.51 3.38 20.19
N GLU A 330 -2.36 3.12 21.18
CA GLU A 330 -2.88 1.78 21.46
C GLU A 330 -3.90 1.34 20.40
N VAL A 331 -4.73 2.26 19.93
CA VAL A 331 -5.62 2.01 18.79
C VAL A 331 -4.83 1.61 17.56
N ILE A 332 -3.77 2.37 17.23
CA ILE A 332 -2.93 2.07 16.07
C ILE A 332 -2.30 0.67 16.19
N LYS A 333 -1.77 0.28 17.36
CA LYS A 333 -1.17 -1.04 17.59
C LYS A 333 -2.15 -2.20 17.38
N PHE A 334 -3.42 -2.02 17.72
CA PHE A 334 -4.46 -3.03 17.49
C PHE A 334 -4.74 -3.24 16.00
N TYR A 335 -4.66 -2.17 15.20
CA TYR A 335 -4.89 -2.21 13.76
C TYR A 335 -3.65 -2.53 12.94
N ILE A 336 -2.45 -2.13 13.40
CA ILE A 336 -1.19 -2.22 12.65
C ILE A 336 -0.13 -2.84 13.55
N GLU A 337 0.19 -4.11 13.31
CA GLU A 337 1.14 -4.90 14.12
C GLU A 337 2.56 -4.30 14.13
N ASN A 338 3.01 -3.76 13.01
CA ASN A 338 4.31 -3.13 12.90
C ASN A 338 4.32 -1.64 13.29
N ALA A 339 3.34 -1.20 14.08
CA ALA A 339 3.37 0.12 14.73
C ALA A 339 4.53 0.21 15.74
N SER A 340 4.95 -0.93 16.31
CA SER A 340 6.10 -1.04 17.21
C SER A 340 6.79 -2.40 17.03
N GLY A 341 7.94 -2.60 17.65
CA GLY A 341 8.70 -3.85 17.57
C GLY A 341 9.28 -4.10 16.18
N ASP A 342 9.25 -5.35 15.70
CA ASP A 342 9.83 -5.75 14.42
C ASP A 342 9.10 -5.14 13.23
N LEU A 343 9.85 -4.95 12.13
CA LEU A 343 9.28 -4.56 10.85
C LEU A 343 8.36 -5.66 10.30
N SER A 344 7.32 -5.27 9.59
CA SER A 344 6.43 -6.20 8.87
C SER A 344 7.23 -7.11 7.93
N ILE A 345 8.21 -6.55 7.23
CA ILE A 345 9.09 -7.30 6.32
C ILE A 345 9.80 -8.44 7.05
N HIS A 346 10.32 -8.21 8.26
CA HIS A 346 10.99 -9.24 9.05
C HIS A 346 10.04 -10.37 9.45
N ARG A 347 8.82 -10.01 9.93
CA ARG A 347 7.77 -10.98 10.30
C ARG A 347 7.31 -11.82 9.10
N MET A 348 7.13 -11.17 7.94
CA MET A 348 6.75 -11.86 6.71
C MET A 348 7.83 -12.84 6.24
N LEU A 349 9.11 -12.43 6.26
CA LEU A 349 10.22 -13.30 5.88
C LEU A 349 10.38 -14.47 6.84
N GLN A 350 10.26 -14.26 8.15
CA GLN A 350 10.28 -15.33 9.14
C GLN A 350 9.16 -16.36 8.90
N ALA A 351 7.94 -15.92 8.62
CA ALA A 351 6.85 -16.81 8.28
C ALA A 351 7.10 -17.61 6.99
N ILE A 352 7.71 -16.99 5.98
CA ILE A 352 8.10 -17.66 4.73
C ILE A 352 9.20 -18.70 4.98
N GLU A 353 10.19 -18.39 5.80
CA GLU A 353 11.26 -19.30 6.22
C GLU A 353 10.69 -20.51 7.00
N GLY A 354 9.71 -20.26 7.87
CA GLY A 354 8.97 -21.31 8.58
C GLY A 354 8.30 -22.30 7.63
N LEU A 355 7.70 -21.82 6.55
CA LEU A 355 7.12 -22.66 5.51
C LEU A 355 8.15 -23.49 4.74
N GLU A 356 9.36 -22.98 4.53
CA GLU A 356 10.42 -23.75 3.85
C GLU A 356 11.02 -24.84 4.73
N ASN A 357 11.05 -24.60 6.03
CA ASN A 357 11.62 -25.52 7.04
C ASN A 357 10.62 -26.60 7.46
N SER A 358 9.31 -26.32 7.38
CA SER A 358 8.28 -27.33 7.59
C SER A 358 8.44 -28.41 6.51
N ARG A 359 8.60 -29.69 6.94
CA ARG A 359 8.71 -30.86 6.05
C ARG A 359 7.43 -31.18 5.27
N GLU A 360 6.45 -30.29 5.26
CA GLU A 360 5.32 -30.42 4.36
C GLU A 360 5.87 -30.46 2.93
N LYS A 361 5.74 -31.63 2.33
CA LYS A 361 6.24 -31.97 1.00
C LYS A 361 5.89 -30.80 0.06
N VAL A 362 6.93 -30.07 -0.37
CA VAL A 362 6.82 -29.28 -1.61
C VAL A 362 6.11 -30.22 -2.58
N ILE A 363 4.90 -29.85 -3.02
CA ILE A 363 4.14 -30.65 -3.97
C ILE A 363 5.12 -30.87 -5.11
N ALA A 364 5.67 -32.07 -5.19
CA ALA A 364 6.65 -32.40 -6.20
C ALA A 364 5.92 -32.16 -7.51
N VAL A 365 6.33 -31.13 -8.24
CA VAL A 365 5.80 -30.91 -9.59
C VAL A 365 5.96 -32.22 -10.30
N PRO A 366 4.87 -32.90 -10.76
CA PRO A 366 4.97 -34.19 -11.41
C PRO A 366 6.11 -34.14 -12.44
N TRP A 367 6.94 -35.15 -12.48
CA TRP A 367 8.14 -35.20 -13.37
C TRP A 367 7.80 -34.80 -14.80
N PHE A 368 6.61 -35.15 -15.27
CA PHE A 368 6.05 -34.77 -16.55
C PHE A 368 5.91 -33.25 -16.72
N ASN A 369 5.46 -32.54 -15.68
CA ASN A 369 5.43 -31.08 -15.64
C ASN A 369 6.83 -30.46 -15.58
N LYS A 370 7.83 -31.19 -15.05
CA LYS A 370 9.24 -30.77 -15.09
C LYS A 370 9.79 -30.85 -16.52
N ILE A 371 9.48 -31.90 -17.25
CA ILE A 371 9.85 -32.05 -18.66
C ILE A 371 9.13 -31.03 -19.53
N LEU A 372 7.82 -30.85 -19.35
CA LEU A 372 7.05 -29.79 -20.02
C LEU A 372 7.58 -28.39 -19.72
N ARG A 373 8.07 -28.16 -18.50
CA ARG A 373 8.75 -26.89 -18.13
C ARG A 373 10.08 -26.73 -18.87
N LEU A 374 10.88 -27.75 -18.96
CA LEU A 374 12.16 -27.73 -19.68
C LEU A 374 11.94 -27.53 -21.17
N ALA A 375 10.95 -28.21 -21.77
CA ALA A 375 10.55 -28.03 -23.15
C ALA A 375 9.96 -26.61 -23.40
N LYS A 376 9.07 -26.15 -22.54
CA LYS A 376 8.53 -24.78 -22.61
C LYS A 376 9.60 -23.72 -22.37
N LYS A 377 10.59 -23.96 -21.51
CA LYS A 377 11.73 -23.05 -21.31
C LYS A 377 12.59 -22.96 -22.59
N LYS A 378 12.86 -24.04 -23.28
CA LYS A 378 13.55 -24.01 -24.58
C LYS A 378 12.73 -23.28 -25.66
N VAL A 379 11.40 -23.49 -25.71
CA VAL A 379 10.50 -22.82 -26.66
C VAL A 379 10.28 -21.34 -26.28
N SER A 380 10.27 -20.98 -25.00
CA SER A 380 10.10 -19.58 -24.55
C SER A 380 11.36 -18.74 -24.73
N LEU A 381 12.53 -19.35 -24.78
CA LEU A 381 13.78 -18.69 -25.18
C LEU A 381 13.76 -18.31 -26.68
N ILE A 382 12.98 -19.03 -27.50
CA ILE A 382 12.84 -18.81 -28.96
C ILE A 382 11.64 -17.85 -29.25
N ARG A 383 10.61 -17.88 -28.45
CA ARG A 383 9.45 -16.95 -28.54
C ARG A 383 9.50 -15.98 -27.37
N ASN A 384 10.04 -14.81 -27.61
CA ASN A 384 9.86 -13.68 -26.71
C ASN A 384 8.34 -13.52 -26.47
N PRO A 385 7.78 -13.79 -25.26
CA PRO A 385 6.35 -13.66 -25.06
C PRO A 385 6.03 -12.18 -25.15
N GLY A 386 5.51 -11.75 -26.30
CA GLY A 386 5.23 -10.35 -26.59
C GLY A 386 4.64 -9.62 -25.39
N VAL A 387 5.04 -8.39 -25.21
CA VAL A 387 4.51 -7.52 -24.15
C VAL A 387 3.02 -7.33 -24.37
N ILE A 388 2.17 -7.76 -23.42
CA ILE A 388 0.72 -7.53 -23.52
C ILE A 388 0.49 -6.02 -23.39
N PRO A 389 -0.24 -5.39 -24.32
CA PRO A 389 -0.67 -4.01 -24.16
C PRO A 389 -1.48 -3.86 -22.86
N ARG A 390 -1.19 -2.82 -22.09
CA ARG A 390 -1.95 -2.47 -20.90
C ARG A 390 -2.95 -1.38 -21.25
N SER A 391 -4.16 -1.42 -20.65
CA SER A 391 -5.11 -0.32 -20.78
C SER A 391 -4.52 0.99 -20.27
N GLU A 392 -4.98 2.11 -20.79
CA GLU A 392 -4.57 3.44 -20.36
C GLU A 392 -4.72 3.63 -18.85
N TYR A 393 -5.83 3.16 -18.28
CA TYR A 393 -6.06 3.16 -16.84
C TYR A 393 -4.99 2.38 -16.05
N SER A 394 -4.57 1.22 -16.57
CA SER A 394 -3.50 0.42 -15.94
C SER A 394 -2.15 1.12 -16.05
N LEU A 395 -1.87 1.81 -17.15
CA LEU A 395 -0.64 2.59 -17.33
C LEU A 395 -0.60 3.82 -16.44
N LYS A 396 -1.72 4.51 -16.23
CA LYS A 396 -1.82 5.63 -15.26
C LYS A 396 -1.50 5.17 -13.84
N LYS A 397 -2.00 3.98 -13.43
CA LYS A 397 -1.74 3.44 -12.08
C LYS A 397 -0.33 2.88 -11.89
N CYS A 398 0.20 2.26 -12.90
CA CYS A 398 1.52 1.65 -12.88
C CYS A 398 2.21 1.92 -14.22
N PRO A 399 2.85 3.09 -14.38
CA PRO A 399 3.70 3.39 -15.53
C PRO A 399 4.78 2.33 -15.75
N HIS A 400 5.52 2.46 -16.84
CA HIS A 400 6.68 1.59 -17.07
C HIS A 400 7.75 1.87 -16.02
N LEU A 401 8.01 0.89 -15.17
CA LEU A 401 9.12 0.92 -14.23
C LEU A 401 10.43 0.80 -15.01
N LYS A 402 11.43 1.58 -14.66
CA LYS A 402 12.78 1.55 -15.23
C LYS A 402 13.77 1.00 -14.23
N LEU A 403 14.84 0.41 -14.73
CA LEU A 403 15.92 -0.17 -13.91
C LEU A 403 16.55 0.90 -13.00
N GLU A 404 16.86 2.05 -13.57
CA GLU A 404 17.52 3.17 -12.89
C GLU A 404 16.69 3.67 -11.69
N GLN A 405 15.36 3.66 -11.80
CA GLN A 405 14.48 4.06 -10.71
C GLN A 405 14.53 3.09 -9.52
N ILE A 406 14.77 1.81 -9.79
CA ILE A 406 14.90 0.79 -8.75
C ILE A 406 16.26 0.94 -8.07
N GLU A 407 17.33 1.09 -8.85
CA GLU A 407 18.70 1.24 -8.37
C GLU A 407 18.87 2.50 -7.52
N GLU A 408 18.30 3.63 -7.98
CA GLU A 408 18.30 4.89 -7.23
C GLU A 408 17.64 4.71 -5.84
N LYS A 409 16.46 4.10 -5.80
CA LYS A 409 15.76 3.87 -4.52
C LYS A 409 16.49 2.90 -3.60
N LEU A 410 17.07 1.83 -4.14
CA LEU A 410 17.89 0.89 -3.37
C LEU A 410 19.10 1.60 -2.77
N SER A 411 19.79 2.43 -3.55
CA SER A 411 20.91 3.25 -3.07
C SER A 411 20.51 4.20 -1.95
N GLN A 412 19.35 4.87 -2.09
CA GLN A 412 18.80 5.74 -1.04
C GLN A 412 18.54 4.96 0.26
N TYR A 413 17.98 3.74 0.21
CA TYR A 413 17.76 2.91 1.42
C TYR A 413 19.06 2.45 2.04
N CYS A 414 20.04 1.98 1.25
CA CYS A 414 21.35 1.57 1.75
C CYS A 414 22.13 2.74 2.38
N SER A 415 21.94 3.97 1.93
CA SER A 415 22.60 5.14 2.52
C SER A 415 22.11 5.45 3.93
N ARG A 416 20.91 5.02 4.30
CA ARG A 416 20.32 5.22 5.63
C ARG A 416 20.48 4.04 6.57
N ASP A 417 20.41 2.85 6.02
CA ASP A 417 20.61 1.61 6.78
C ASP A 417 21.93 0.98 6.33
N LYS A 418 22.99 1.30 7.08
CA LYS A 418 24.36 0.87 6.77
C LYS A 418 24.57 -0.64 6.90
N ASP A 419 23.66 -1.34 7.55
CA ASP A 419 23.72 -2.80 7.68
C ASP A 419 23.26 -3.50 6.39
N LEU A 420 22.58 -2.75 5.49
CA LEU A 420 22.11 -3.27 4.21
C LEU A 420 23.12 -3.02 3.09
N LYS A 421 23.45 -4.09 2.37
CA LYS A 421 24.31 -4.06 1.18
C LYS A 421 23.46 -3.86 -0.08
N MET A 422 24.00 -3.11 -1.03
CA MET A 422 23.37 -2.88 -2.32
C MET A 422 23.34 -4.17 -3.16
N PRO A 423 22.15 -4.68 -3.57
CA PRO A 423 22.04 -5.84 -4.43
C PRO A 423 22.14 -5.46 -5.90
N ASP A 424 22.59 -6.40 -6.74
CA ASP A 424 22.47 -6.27 -8.18
C ASP A 424 21.01 -6.36 -8.62
N VAL A 425 20.65 -5.58 -9.63
CA VAL A 425 19.33 -5.64 -10.27
C VAL A 425 19.46 -6.11 -11.69
N SER A 426 18.51 -6.90 -12.16
CA SER A 426 18.44 -7.40 -13.56
C SER A 426 17.00 -7.43 -14.05
N GLU A 427 16.79 -7.36 -15.37
CA GLU A 427 15.49 -7.53 -16.02
C GLU A 427 15.44 -8.86 -16.78
N PRO A 428 15.21 -10.00 -16.10
CA PRO A 428 15.22 -11.31 -16.72
C PRO A 428 14.07 -11.53 -17.70
N TRP A 429 12.99 -10.77 -17.60
CA TRP A 429 11.85 -10.76 -18.51
C TRP A 429 11.36 -9.32 -18.69
N PRO A 430 10.83 -8.98 -19.86
CA PRO A 430 10.30 -7.63 -20.11
C PRO A 430 9.37 -7.14 -18.99
N ARG A 431 9.66 -5.98 -18.41
CA ARG A 431 8.92 -5.32 -17.32
C ARG A 431 8.88 -6.13 -16.02
N CYS A 432 9.82 -7.00 -15.80
CA CYS A 432 9.96 -7.75 -14.58
C CYS A 432 11.41 -7.71 -14.10
N PHE A 433 11.62 -7.07 -12.98
CA PHE A 433 12.94 -6.82 -12.41
C PHE A 433 13.22 -7.81 -11.28
N ARG A 434 14.43 -8.31 -11.26
CA ARG A 434 14.95 -9.18 -10.21
C ARG A 434 15.99 -8.43 -9.39
N ILE A 435 15.71 -8.24 -8.12
CA ILE A 435 16.67 -7.83 -7.11
C ILE A 435 17.35 -9.11 -6.62
N ASN A 436 18.66 -9.24 -6.90
CA ASN A 436 19.40 -10.47 -6.67
C ASN A 436 19.71 -10.65 -5.19
N SER A 437 19.78 -11.92 -4.74
CA SER A 437 20.24 -12.24 -3.41
C SER A 437 21.72 -11.86 -3.24
N ILE A 438 22.04 -11.22 -2.15
CA ILE A 438 23.43 -11.00 -1.74
C ILE A 438 23.94 -12.33 -1.16
N ARG A 439 25.02 -12.85 -1.74
CA ARG A 439 25.71 -14.01 -1.19
C ARG A 439 26.72 -13.51 -0.17
N GLU A 440 26.67 -14.02 1.04
CA GLU A 440 27.84 -13.96 1.91
C GLU A 440 28.95 -14.73 1.19
N ASN A 441 30.06 -14.03 0.92
CA ASN A 441 31.29 -14.70 0.54
C ASN A 441 31.75 -15.47 1.78
N VAL A 442 31.40 -16.75 1.85
CA VAL A 442 31.92 -17.72 2.82
C VAL A 442 33.22 -18.30 2.27
#